data_0f740c5255ec780d743a7782765563e1
#
_entry.id   0f740c5255ec780d743a7782765563e1
#
_cell.length_a   1.000
_cell.length_b   1.000
_cell.length_c   1.000
_cell.angle_alpha   90.00
_cell.angle_beta   90.00
_cell.angle_gamma   90.00
#
_symmetry.space_group_name_H-M   'P 1'
#
loop_
_entity.id
_entity.type
_entity.pdbx_description
1 polymer ?
#
loop_
_entity_poly.entity_id
_entity_poly.type
_entity_poly.pdbx_seq_one_letter_code
_entity_poly.pdbx_strand_id
1 'polypeptide(L)'
;DSLDMLADAFVYAISLFAVGGTVARKRNVARLAGYFQISLAVIGFIEVIRRFIGVEEVPDFLTMIIVSTLALAANGFCLYLRQRSKSKEAHMQASTIFTSNDVIINLGVITAGILVSLLGSNKPDLIIGTIVFVVVVRGALKILKLGR
;
A
#
# COMPACT_ATOMS: atom_id res chain seq x y z
N ASP A 1 1.78 9.84 -1.62
CA ASP A 1 0.41 9.89 -1.05
C ASP A 1 -0.69 10.07 -2.11
N SER A 2 -0.60 11.07 -3.02
CA SER A 2 -1.56 11.19 -4.14
C SER A 2 -1.46 10.01 -5.11
N LEU A 3 -0.27 9.46 -5.32
CA LEU A 3 -0.05 8.27 -6.13
C LEU A 3 -0.66 7.02 -5.49
N ASP A 4 -0.59 6.90 -4.15
CA ASP A 4 -1.19 5.76 -3.44
C ASP A 4 -2.72 5.81 -3.51
N MET A 5 -3.32 7.00 -3.34
CA MET A 5 -4.77 7.19 -3.49
C MET A 5 -5.23 6.93 -4.93
N LEU A 6 -4.44 7.33 -5.93
CA LEU A 6 -4.72 7.04 -7.34
C LEU A 6 -4.59 5.54 -7.63
N ALA A 7 -3.59 4.89 -7.02
CA ALA A 7 -3.37 3.46 -7.11
C ALA A 7 -4.55 2.67 -6.52
N ASP A 8 -5.01 3.07 -5.33
CA ASP A 8 -6.21 2.49 -4.70
C ASP A 8 -7.43 2.64 -5.60
N ALA A 9 -7.70 3.86 -6.07
CA ALA A 9 -8.82 4.13 -6.97
C ALA A 9 -8.74 3.27 -8.25
N PHE A 10 -7.55 3.09 -8.81
CA PHE A 10 -7.33 2.25 -9.98
C PHE A 10 -7.62 0.78 -9.69
N VAL A 11 -7.10 0.22 -8.58
CA VAL A 11 -7.34 -1.17 -8.18
C VAL A 11 -8.82 -1.40 -7.89
N TYR A 12 -9.48 -0.45 -7.24
CA TYR A 12 -10.93 -0.53 -7.01
C TYR A 12 -11.73 -0.48 -8.31
N ALA A 13 -11.38 0.42 -9.24
CA ALA A 13 -12.04 0.54 -10.54
C ALA A 13 -11.94 -0.76 -11.34
N ILE A 14 -10.73 -1.34 -11.48
CA ILE A 14 -10.56 -2.61 -12.20
C ILE A 14 -11.23 -3.79 -11.48
N SER A 15 -11.30 -3.76 -10.15
CA SER A 15 -12.02 -4.76 -9.36
C SER A 15 -13.54 -4.68 -9.61
N LEU A 16 -14.10 -3.48 -9.72
CA LEU A 16 -15.52 -3.29 -10.10
C LEU A 16 -15.82 -3.80 -11.51
N PHE A 17 -14.92 -3.57 -12.47
CA PHE A 17 -15.05 -4.11 -13.82
C PHE A 17 -15.02 -5.65 -13.88
N ALA A 18 -14.44 -6.29 -12.88
CA ALA A 18 -14.42 -7.76 -12.77
C ALA A 18 -15.71 -8.33 -12.15
N VAL A 19 -16.52 -7.51 -11.50
CA VAL A 19 -17.81 -7.94 -10.92
C VAL A 19 -18.72 -8.43 -12.05
N GLY A 20 -19.30 -9.64 -11.88
CA GLY A 20 -20.10 -10.29 -12.92
C GLY A 20 -19.31 -10.92 -14.08
N GLY A 21 -17.98 -10.75 -14.11
CA GLY A 21 -17.13 -11.34 -15.14
C GLY A 21 -16.78 -12.81 -14.89
N THR A 22 -16.11 -13.42 -15.88
CA THR A 22 -15.65 -14.81 -15.80
C THR A 22 -14.57 -14.99 -14.72
N VAL A 23 -14.36 -16.22 -14.24
CA VAL A 23 -13.30 -16.57 -13.28
C VAL A 23 -11.91 -16.16 -13.80
N ALA A 24 -11.65 -16.36 -15.09
CA ALA A 24 -10.40 -15.95 -15.73
C ALA A 24 -10.20 -14.42 -15.64
N ARG A 25 -11.24 -13.62 -15.88
CA ARG A 25 -11.19 -12.16 -15.77
C ARG A 25 -10.87 -11.73 -14.33
N LYS A 26 -11.51 -12.33 -13.34
CA LYS A 26 -11.28 -12.05 -11.91
C LYS A 26 -9.84 -12.37 -11.48
N ARG A 27 -9.27 -13.47 -12.00
CA ARG A 27 -7.88 -13.85 -11.76
C ARG A 27 -6.89 -12.88 -12.42
N ASN A 28 -7.15 -12.47 -13.66
CA ASN A 28 -6.30 -11.50 -14.36
C ASN A 28 -6.26 -10.14 -13.65
N VAL A 29 -7.40 -9.68 -13.13
CA VAL A 29 -7.46 -8.45 -12.32
C VAL A 29 -6.65 -8.61 -11.04
N ALA A 30 -6.73 -9.74 -10.36
CA ALA A 30 -5.90 -10.02 -9.19
C ALA A 30 -4.40 -9.99 -9.52
N ARG A 31 -3.99 -10.59 -10.66
CA ARG A 31 -2.58 -10.53 -11.12
C ARG A 31 -2.13 -9.09 -11.37
N LEU A 32 -2.94 -8.31 -12.08
CA LEU A 32 -2.63 -6.93 -12.38
C LEU A 32 -2.44 -6.12 -11.09
N ALA A 33 -3.34 -6.27 -10.12
CA ALA A 33 -3.21 -5.64 -8.81
C ALA A 33 -1.92 -6.06 -8.08
N GLY A 34 -1.56 -7.34 -8.12
CA GLY A 34 -0.33 -7.84 -7.51
C GLY A 34 0.94 -7.27 -8.13
N TYR A 35 1.04 -7.22 -9.46
CA TYR A 35 2.18 -6.58 -10.14
C TYR A 35 2.25 -5.09 -9.86
N PHE A 36 1.11 -4.42 -9.86
CA PHE A 36 1.02 -3.00 -9.57
C PHE A 36 1.52 -2.69 -8.16
N GLN A 37 1.13 -3.49 -7.17
CA GLN A 37 1.59 -3.34 -5.80
C GLN A 37 3.09 -3.59 -5.62
N ILE A 38 3.67 -4.56 -6.35
CA ILE A 38 5.12 -4.78 -6.33
C ILE A 38 5.83 -3.53 -6.89
N SER A 39 5.35 -2.98 -8.00
CA SER A 39 5.93 -1.78 -8.60
C SER A 39 5.91 -0.59 -7.64
N LEU A 40 4.79 -0.36 -6.96
CA LEU A 40 4.66 0.70 -5.94
C LEU A 40 5.60 0.46 -4.75
N ALA A 41 5.69 -0.78 -4.26
CA ALA A 41 6.59 -1.12 -3.16
C ALA A 41 8.06 -0.85 -3.51
N VAL A 42 8.49 -1.20 -4.74
CA VAL A 42 9.85 -0.95 -5.22
C VAL A 42 10.11 0.55 -5.35
N ILE A 43 9.20 1.32 -5.95
CA ILE A 43 9.32 2.77 -6.09
C ILE A 43 9.43 3.42 -4.70
N GLY A 44 8.52 3.09 -3.79
CA GLY A 44 8.54 3.64 -2.43
C GLY A 44 9.82 3.28 -1.66
N PHE A 45 10.34 2.07 -1.84
CA PHE A 45 11.60 1.67 -1.21
C PHE A 45 12.81 2.40 -1.79
N ILE A 46 12.84 2.65 -3.11
CA ILE A 46 13.87 3.47 -3.74
C ILE A 46 13.86 4.89 -3.15
N GLU A 47 12.68 5.48 -2.93
CA GLU A 47 12.57 6.81 -2.31
C GLU A 47 13.10 6.84 -0.87
N VAL A 48 12.82 5.79 -0.08
CA VAL A 48 13.38 5.65 1.28
C VAL A 48 14.91 5.61 1.24
N ILE A 49 15.51 4.87 0.29
CA ILE A 49 16.95 4.83 0.11
C ILE A 49 17.50 6.20 -0.30
N ARG A 50 16.85 6.88 -1.27
CA ARG A 50 17.27 8.21 -1.75
C ARG A 50 17.27 9.25 -0.62
N ARG A 51 16.25 9.23 0.23
CA ARG A 51 16.20 10.08 1.43
C ARG A 51 17.30 9.75 2.42
N PHE A 52 17.60 8.47 2.61
CA PHE A 52 18.67 8.04 3.54
C PHE A 52 20.05 8.48 3.09
N ILE A 53 20.35 8.42 1.77
CA ILE A 53 21.65 8.85 1.21
C ILE A 53 21.74 10.36 0.97
N GLY A 54 20.69 11.13 1.32
CA GLY A 54 20.68 12.59 1.24
C GLY A 54 20.54 13.15 -0.18
N VAL A 55 20.10 12.35 -1.15
CA VAL A 55 19.82 12.80 -2.53
C VAL A 55 18.50 13.57 -2.61
N GLU A 56 17.59 13.29 -1.68
CA GLU A 56 16.27 13.92 -1.61
C GLU A 56 16.06 14.55 -0.23
N GLU A 57 15.50 15.75 -0.21
CA GLU A 57 15.10 16.38 1.07
C GLU A 57 14.01 15.55 1.72
N VAL A 58 14.12 15.38 3.03
CA VAL A 58 13.05 14.71 3.80
C VAL A 58 11.84 15.62 3.77
N PRO A 59 10.68 15.16 3.27
CA PRO A 59 9.46 15.94 3.32
C PRO A 59 9.16 16.39 4.75
N ASP A 60 8.49 17.53 4.91
CA ASP A 60 8.07 17.99 6.23
C ASP A 60 7.28 16.89 6.95
N PHE A 61 7.84 16.44 8.09
CA PHE A 61 7.29 15.31 8.84
C PHE A 61 5.84 15.54 9.30
N LEU A 62 5.46 16.78 9.54
CA LEU A 62 4.08 17.14 9.93
C LEU A 62 3.12 16.87 8.78
N THR A 63 3.48 17.27 7.57
CA THR A 63 2.71 17.00 6.36
C THR A 63 2.61 15.49 6.12
N MET A 64 3.70 14.75 6.27
CA MET A 64 3.70 13.29 6.14
C MET A 64 2.72 12.63 7.12
N ILE A 65 2.74 13.01 8.40
CA ILE A 65 1.85 12.48 9.43
C ILE A 65 0.39 12.80 9.14
N ILE A 66 0.08 14.05 8.77
CA ILE A 66 -1.31 14.48 8.49
C ILE A 66 -1.86 13.69 7.29
N VAL A 67 -1.14 13.66 6.17
CA VAL A 67 -1.61 13.00 4.95
C VAL A 67 -1.72 11.48 5.17
N SER A 68 -0.74 10.86 5.83
CA SER A 68 -0.81 9.43 6.13
C SER A 68 -1.91 9.08 7.14
N THR A 69 -2.25 9.98 8.06
CA THR A 69 -3.39 9.77 8.98
C THR A 69 -4.72 9.82 8.24
N LEU A 70 -4.89 10.76 7.30
CA LEU A 70 -6.08 10.84 6.46
C LEU A 70 -6.21 9.61 5.55
N ALA A 71 -5.12 9.20 4.92
CA ALA A 71 -5.07 7.99 4.09
C ALA A 71 -5.37 6.72 4.92
N LEU A 72 -4.82 6.62 6.14
CA LEU A 72 -5.09 5.53 7.07
C LEU A 72 -6.58 5.46 7.44
N ALA A 73 -7.21 6.59 7.73
CA ALA A 73 -8.64 6.66 8.04
C ALA A 73 -9.49 6.20 6.85
N ALA A 74 -9.18 6.67 5.64
CA ALA A 74 -9.87 6.28 4.41
C ALA A 74 -9.72 4.78 4.11
N ASN A 75 -8.49 4.26 4.16
CA ASN A 75 -8.19 2.86 3.89
C ASN A 75 -8.78 1.94 4.97
N GLY A 76 -8.74 2.36 6.24
CA GLY A 76 -9.38 1.64 7.34
C GLY A 76 -10.90 1.55 7.17
N PHE A 77 -11.54 2.64 6.73
CA PHE A 77 -12.97 2.66 6.45
C PHE A 77 -13.32 1.75 5.26
N CYS A 78 -12.55 1.81 4.17
CA CYS A 78 -12.70 0.90 3.03
C CYS A 78 -12.56 -0.56 3.45
N LEU A 79 -11.55 -0.88 4.27
CA LEU A 79 -11.32 -2.23 4.77
C LEU A 79 -12.48 -2.72 5.65
N TYR A 80 -13.03 -1.86 6.50
CA TYR A 80 -14.21 -2.16 7.31
C TYR A 80 -15.44 -2.49 6.46
N LEU A 81 -15.73 -1.68 5.43
CA LEU A 81 -16.83 -1.94 4.50
C LEU A 81 -16.63 -3.26 3.76
N ARG A 82 -15.40 -3.56 3.39
CA ARG A 82 -15.02 -4.78 2.68
C ARG A 82 -15.21 -6.04 3.53
N GLN A 83 -14.87 -5.99 4.80
CA GLN A 83 -15.06 -7.14 5.71
C GLN A 83 -16.53 -7.54 5.83
N ARG A 84 -17.45 -6.60 5.68
CA ARG A 84 -18.89 -6.88 5.63
C ARG A 84 -19.32 -7.66 4.40
N SER A 85 -18.66 -7.50 3.28
CA SER A 85 -19.01 -8.13 2.00
C SER A 85 -18.76 -9.64 1.95
N LYS A 86 -17.87 -10.20 2.79
CA LYS A 86 -17.49 -11.63 2.90
C LYS A 86 -17.25 -12.36 1.56
N SER A 87 -16.96 -11.65 0.48
CA SER A 87 -16.71 -12.25 -0.83
C SER A 87 -15.39 -13.00 -0.85
N LYS A 88 -15.41 -14.25 -1.35
CA LYS A 88 -14.22 -15.11 -1.52
C LYS A 88 -13.64 -15.03 -2.95
N GLU A 89 -14.14 -14.15 -3.80
CA GLU A 89 -13.65 -14.02 -5.17
C GLU A 89 -12.23 -13.43 -5.23
N ALA A 90 -11.40 -13.93 -6.16
CA ALA A 90 -9.97 -13.61 -6.23
C ALA A 90 -9.69 -12.10 -6.31
N HIS A 91 -10.40 -11.34 -7.18
CA HIS A 91 -10.23 -9.90 -7.31
C HIS A 91 -10.64 -9.14 -6.04
N MET A 92 -11.64 -9.65 -5.33
CA MET A 92 -12.11 -9.07 -4.09
C MET A 92 -11.13 -9.33 -2.93
N GLN A 93 -10.54 -10.52 -2.86
CA GLN A 93 -9.47 -10.82 -1.90
C GLN A 93 -8.21 -10.02 -2.21
N ALA A 94 -7.84 -9.88 -3.49
CA ALA A 94 -6.71 -9.07 -3.92
C ALA A 94 -6.86 -7.61 -3.47
N SER A 95 -8.02 -7.00 -3.69
CA SER A 95 -8.32 -5.64 -3.23
C SER A 95 -8.22 -5.50 -1.71
N THR A 96 -8.71 -6.51 -0.95
CA THR A 96 -8.59 -6.49 0.52
C THR A 96 -7.14 -6.53 0.98
N ILE A 97 -6.29 -7.36 0.38
CA ILE A 97 -4.87 -7.46 0.71
C ILE A 97 -4.17 -6.15 0.32
N PHE A 98 -4.49 -5.59 -0.85
CA PHE A 98 -3.95 -4.32 -1.31
C PHE A 98 -4.20 -3.21 -0.27
N THR A 99 -5.46 -2.95 0.07
CA THR A 99 -5.85 -1.94 1.06
C THR A 99 -5.27 -2.22 2.45
N SER A 100 -5.14 -3.51 2.85
CA SER A 100 -4.49 -3.86 4.12
C SER A 100 -3.00 -3.49 4.12
N ASN A 101 -2.33 -3.63 2.98
CA ASN A 101 -0.94 -3.21 2.84
C ASN A 101 -0.81 -1.68 2.94
N ASP A 102 -1.76 -0.92 2.38
CA ASP A 102 -1.75 0.55 2.47
C ASP A 102 -1.98 1.03 3.90
N VAL A 103 -2.81 0.34 4.68
CA VAL A 103 -2.91 0.58 6.13
C VAL A 103 -1.56 0.38 6.82
N ILE A 104 -0.82 -0.67 6.47
CA ILE A 104 0.51 -0.95 7.04
C ILE A 104 1.52 0.11 6.60
N ILE A 105 1.51 0.52 5.33
CA ILE A 105 2.36 1.58 4.79
C ILE A 105 2.12 2.88 5.57
N ASN A 106 0.88 3.32 5.70
CA ASN A 106 0.53 4.57 6.38
C ASN A 106 0.92 4.54 7.86
N LEU A 107 0.71 3.43 8.57
CA LEU A 107 1.18 3.25 9.94
C LEU A 107 2.72 3.32 10.02
N GLY A 108 3.41 2.72 9.06
CA GLY A 108 4.86 2.78 8.95
C GLY A 108 5.35 4.21 8.76
N VAL A 109 4.76 4.95 7.82
CA VAL A 109 5.13 6.36 7.54
C VAL A 109 4.90 7.25 8.75
N ILE A 110 3.77 7.12 9.45
CA ILE A 110 3.49 7.89 10.67
C ILE A 110 4.54 7.58 11.75
N THR A 111 4.82 6.30 11.98
CA THR A 111 5.81 5.86 12.98
C THR A 111 7.21 6.36 12.64
N ALA A 112 7.62 6.22 11.37
CA ALA A 112 8.91 6.72 10.88
C ALA A 112 9.02 8.24 11.06
N GLY A 113 7.99 9.00 10.66
CA GLY A 113 7.95 10.45 10.79
C GLY A 113 8.12 10.91 12.23
N ILE A 114 7.41 10.28 13.17
CA ILE A 114 7.54 10.58 14.61
C ILE A 114 8.97 10.29 15.09
N LEU A 115 9.52 9.13 14.77
CA LEU A 115 10.87 8.74 15.23
C LEU A 115 11.97 9.60 14.60
N VAL A 116 11.86 9.96 13.33
CA VAL A 116 12.79 10.88 12.65
C VAL A 116 12.76 12.25 13.35
N SER A 117 11.57 12.75 13.67
CA SER A 117 11.42 14.03 14.39
C SER A 117 12.04 14.00 15.80
N LEU A 118 11.85 12.90 16.53
CA LEU A 118 12.36 12.76 17.90
C LEU A 118 13.87 12.52 17.96
N LEU A 119 14.42 11.77 17.01
CA LEU A 119 15.81 11.33 17.02
C LEU A 119 16.74 12.23 16.17
N GLY A 120 16.18 13.12 15.35
CA GLY A 120 16.93 13.97 14.42
C GLY A 120 17.77 13.19 13.41
N SER A 121 17.32 11.98 13.05
CA SER A 121 18.08 11.05 12.20
C SER A 121 17.16 10.32 11.22
N ASN A 122 17.61 10.09 9.98
CA ASN A 122 16.88 9.36 8.95
C ASN A 122 16.97 7.81 9.10
N LYS A 123 17.71 7.32 10.09
CA LYS A 123 17.85 5.86 10.34
C LYS A 123 16.51 5.16 10.60
N PRO A 124 15.58 5.70 11.42
CA PRO A 124 14.27 5.08 11.62
C PRO A 124 13.47 4.94 10.33
N ASP A 125 13.51 5.92 9.43
CA ASP A 125 12.82 5.87 8.14
C ASP A 125 13.33 4.71 7.29
N LEU A 126 14.65 4.49 7.21
CA LEU A 126 15.23 3.35 6.50
C LEU A 126 14.82 2.01 7.11
N ILE A 127 14.86 1.88 8.44
CA ILE A 127 14.54 0.61 9.14
C ILE A 127 13.07 0.28 8.93
N ILE A 128 12.18 1.22 9.20
CA ILE A 128 10.73 1.04 9.08
C ILE A 128 10.35 0.83 7.61
N GLY A 129 10.91 1.64 6.69
CA GLY A 129 10.68 1.49 5.27
C GLY A 129 11.10 0.11 4.74
N THR A 130 12.21 -0.46 5.24
CA THR A 130 12.64 -1.82 4.89
C THR A 130 11.64 -2.87 5.40
N ILE A 131 11.18 -2.74 6.64
CA ILE A 131 10.18 -3.65 7.22
C ILE A 131 8.87 -3.59 6.42
N VAL A 132 8.38 -2.39 6.16
CA VAL A 132 7.16 -2.15 5.37
C VAL A 132 7.31 -2.74 3.97
N PHE A 133 8.44 -2.49 3.29
CA PHE A 133 8.72 -3.05 1.97
C PHE A 133 8.59 -4.58 1.96
N VAL A 134 9.23 -5.27 2.91
CA VAL A 134 9.16 -6.74 3.00
C VAL A 134 7.73 -7.23 3.23
N VAL A 135 6.96 -6.56 4.10
CA VAL A 135 5.57 -6.93 4.39
C VAL A 135 4.70 -6.73 3.15
N VAL A 136 4.83 -5.59 2.48
CA VAL A 136 4.05 -5.25 1.27
C VAL A 136 4.36 -6.19 0.12
N VAL A 137 5.64 -6.53 -0.10
CA VAL A 137 6.02 -7.51 -1.12
C VAL A 137 5.43 -8.89 -0.82
N ARG A 138 5.43 -9.33 0.43
CA ARG A 138 4.76 -10.59 0.82
C ARG A 138 3.26 -10.56 0.52
N GLY A 139 2.60 -9.44 0.82
CA GLY A 139 1.19 -9.23 0.48
C GLY A 139 0.95 -9.29 -1.03
N ALA A 140 1.77 -8.60 -1.81
CA ALA A 140 1.69 -8.61 -3.27
C ALA A 140 1.89 -10.02 -3.87
N LEU A 141 2.84 -10.79 -3.35
CA LEU A 141 3.03 -12.19 -3.75
C LEU A 141 1.81 -13.06 -3.41
N LYS A 142 1.13 -12.78 -2.29
CA LYS A 142 -0.13 -13.44 -1.95
C LYS A 142 -1.24 -13.09 -2.93
N ILE A 143 -1.34 -11.82 -3.35
CA ILE A 143 -2.26 -11.38 -4.40
C ILE A 143 -1.99 -12.12 -5.72
N LEU A 144 -0.73 -12.24 -6.13
CA LEU A 144 -0.35 -12.95 -7.35
C LEU A 144 -0.74 -14.44 -7.30
N LYS A 145 -0.70 -15.07 -6.13
CA LYS A 145 -1.18 -16.45 -5.97
C LYS A 145 -2.68 -16.60 -6.17
N LEU A 146 -3.48 -15.58 -5.83
CA LEU A 146 -4.93 -15.57 -6.09
C LEU A 146 -5.26 -15.49 -7.58
N GLY A 147 -4.33 -14.98 -8.39
CA GLY A 147 -4.46 -14.89 -9.85
C GLY A 147 -4.03 -16.16 -10.61
N ARG A 148 -3.48 -17.16 -9.91
CA ARG A 148 -3.12 -18.46 -10.51
C ARG A 148 -4.30 -19.42 -10.43
#